data_49ccb4006ed67005b808fa1fe45181fe
#
_entry.id   49ccb4006ed67005b808fa1fe45181fe
#
_cell.length_a   1.000
_cell.length_b   1.000
_cell.length_c   1.000
_cell.angle_alpha   90.00
_cell.angle_beta   90.00
_cell.angle_gamma   90.00
#
_symmetry.space_group_name_H-M   'P 1'
#
loop_
_entity.id
_entity.type
_entity.pdbx_description
1 polymer ?
#
loop_
_entity_poly.entity_id
_entity_poly.type
_entity_poly.pdbx_seq_one_letter_code
_entity_poly.pdbx_strand_id
1 'polypeptide(L)'
;MRFLIVCMAMVLTPAWSQEIKFPPSFEKLAAKAVENVNVRLDGTMLQAAGQFLSSEKADEKEAKKLVSGLKGIQVRSFEFAKEGEYSNADVAPIRTQLLHQGWAQIVAASSKKDRESAEIYVRREGGRVVGITVLAMEPKELTVVHIDGSIDLEGLSKLGGQFGVPEIDMKIKAPATK
;
A
#
# COMPACT_ATOMS: atom_id res chain seq x y z
N MET A 1 -33.71 -35.31 35.61
CA MET A 1 -32.71 -35.24 34.53
C MET A 1 -32.93 -33.94 33.76
N ARG A 2 -32.10 -32.92 34.03
CA ARG A 2 -32.21 -31.60 33.38
C ARG A 2 -31.06 -31.51 32.37
N PHE A 3 -31.38 -31.61 31.08
CA PHE A 3 -30.44 -31.42 29.98
C PHE A 3 -30.18 -29.93 29.81
N LEU A 4 -28.95 -29.51 30.12
CA LEU A 4 -28.45 -28.17 29.88
C LEU A 4 -27.90 -28.14 28.45
N ILE A 5 -28.67 -27.56 27.51
CA ILE A 5 -28.22 -27.31 26.14
C ILE A 5 -27.38 -26.04 26.19
N VAL A 6 -26.06 -26.19 26.11
CA VAL A 6 -25.13 -25.07 25.92
C VAL A 6 -25.12 -24.72 24.43
N CYS A 7 -25.87 -23.68 24.07
CA CYS A 7 -25.76 -23.06 22.75
C CYS A 7 -24.42 -22.29 22.66
N MET A 8 -23.43 -22.89 22.02
CA MET A 8 -22.17 -22.25 21.68
C MET A 8 -22.45 -21.31 20.49
N ALA A 9 -22.71 -20.04 20.77
CA ALA A 9 -22.85 -19.00 19.75
C ALA A 9 -21.49 -18.77 19.11
N MET A 10 -21.32 -19.29 17.89
CA MET A 10 -20.17 -19.03 17.04
C MET A 10 -20.27 -17.58 16.59
N VAL A 11 -19.53 -16.68 17.25
CA VAL A 11 -19.39 -15.29 16.82
C VAL A 11 -18.57 -15.28 15.53
N LEU A 12 -19.24 -15.25 14.39
CA LEU A 12 -18.64 -14.93 13.11
C LEU A 12 -18.21 -13.47 13.17
N THR A 13 -16.94 -13.23 13.52
CA THR A 13 -16.35 -11.91 13.36
C THR A 13 -16.24 -11.63 11.85
N PRO A 14 -16.90 -10.58 11.31
CA PRO A 14 -16.71 -10.21 9.93
C PRO A 14 -15.22 -9.91 9.71
N ALA A 15 -14.62 -10.55 8.73
CA ALA A 15 -13.28 -10.21 8.25
C ALA A 15 -13.38 -8.83 7.59
N TRP A 16 -13.23 -7.79 8.40
CA TRP A 16 -13.19 -6.42 7.91
C TRP A 16 -11.91 -6.29 7.07
N SER A 17 -12.06 -5.94 5.82
CA SER A 17 -10.96 -5.41 5.01
C SER A 17 -10.34 -4.26 5.81
N GLN A 18 -9.10 -4.45 6.25
CA GLN A 18 -8.42 -3.44 7.08
C GLN A 18 -7.83 -2.38 6.17
N GLU A 19 -8.72 -1.63 5.54
CA GLU A 19 -8.38 -0.48 4.72
C GLU A 19 -7.71 0.58 5.59
N ILE A 20 -6.57 1.09 5.14
CA ILE A 20 -5.89 2.20 5.81
C ILE A 20 -6.76 3.45 5.70
N LYS A 21 -7.04 4.06 6.85
CA LYS A 21 -7.79 5.31 6.91
C LYS A 21 -6.83 6.49 6.80
N PHE A 22 -6.98 7.27 5.75
CA PHE A 22 -6.24 8.52 5.62
C PHE A 22 -6.73 9.54 6.65
N PRO A 23 -5.80 10.23 7.35
CA PRO A 23 -6.17 11.20 8.38
C PRO A 23 -6.83 12.44 7.76
N PRO A 24 -7.72 13.14 8.50
CA PRO A 24 -8.34 14.38 8.04
C PRO A 24 -7.33 15.49 7.71
N SER A 25 -6.09 15.41 8.24
CA SER A 25 -5.00 16.33 7.89
C SER A 25 -4.66 16.28 6.40
N PHE A 26 -4.88 15.16 5.71
CA PHE A 26 -4.61 15.02 4.28
C PHE A 26 -5.50 15.94 3.43
N GLU A 27 -6.70 16.28 3.88
CA GLU A 27 -7.53 17.28 3.20
C GLU A 27 -6.93 18.70 3.32
N LYS A 28 -6.27 18.98 4.44
CA LYS A 28 -5.54 20.25 4.62
C LYS A 28 -4.26 20.28 3.75
N LEU A 29 -3.58 19.15 3.57
CA LEU A 29 -2.44 19.06 2.66
C LEU A 29 -2.90 19.24 1.21
N ALA A 30 -3.99 18.62 0.81
CA ALA A 30 -4.57 18.81 -0.53
C ALA A 30 -4.90 20.25 -0.85
N ALA A 31 -5.38 21.02 0.15
CA ALA A 31 -5.68 22.44 -0.02
C ALA A 31 -4.43 23.34 -0.17
N LYS A 32 -3.26 22.87 0.27
CA LYS A 32 -1.97 23.59 0.18
C LYS A 32 -1.15 23.16 -1.03
N ALA A 33 -1.36 21.93 -1.50
CA ALA A 33 -0.59 21.36 -2.60
C ALA A 33 -0.82 22.11 -3.90
N VAL A 34 0.22 22.25 -4.70
CA VAL A 34 0.14 22.76 -6.08
C VAL A 34 -0.34 21.68 -7.04
N GLU A 35 -0.03 20.41 -6.71
CA GLU A 35 -0.57 19.24 -7.37
C GLU A 35 -1.05 18.22 -6.32
N ASN A 36 -2.22 17.65 -6.55
CA ASN A 36 -2.82 16.68 -5.64
C ASN A 36 -3.41 15.52 -6.45
N VAL A 37 -2.94 14.32 -6.16
CA VAL A 37 -3.46 13.07 -6.72
C VAL A 37 -4.24 12.33 -5.64
N ASN A 38 -5.47 11.97 -5.95
CA ASN A 38 -6.33 11.16 -5.10
C ASN A 38 -6.97 10.06 -5.93
N VAL A 39 -6.41 8.86 -5.86
CA VAL A 39 -6.92 7.67 -6.55
C VAL A 39 -7.48 6.71 -5.53
N ARG A 40 -8.67 6.21 -5.77
CA ARG A 40 -9.27 5.13 -5.01
C ARG A 40 -9.96 4.17 -5.97
N LEU A 41 -9.45 2.97 -6.08
CA LEU A 41 -10.00 1.88 -6.87
C LEU A 41 -10.40 0.76 -5.92
N ASP A 42 -11.65 0.37 -5.95
CA ASP A 42 -12.13 -0.83 -5.25
C ASP A 42 -11.99 -2.08 -6.13
N GLY A 43 -12.25 -3.25 -5.56
CA GLY A 43 -12.13 -4.53 -6.27
C GLY A 43 -13.01 -4.61 -7.51
N THR A 44 -14.19 -3.98 -7.52
CA THR A 44 -15.10 -3.97 -8.67
C THR A 44 -14.51 -3.15 -9.82
N MET A 45 -13.98 -1.97 -9.51
CA MET A 45 -13.30 -1.12 -10.50
C MET A 45 -12.05 -1.80 -11.05
N LEU A 46 -11.26 -2.46 -10.19
CA LEU A 46 -10.08 -3.20 -10.60
C LEU A 46 -10.43 -4.39 -11.51
N GLN A 47 -11.48 -5.14 -11.20
CA GLN A 47 -11.95 -6.23 -12.05
C GLN A 47 -12.43 -5.71 -13.41
N ALA A 48 -13.17 -4.59 -13.44
CA ALA A 48 -13.59 -3.96 -14.67
C ALA A 48 -12.37 -3.53 -15.51
N ALA A 49 -11.38 -2.87 -14.91
CA ALA A 49 -10.13 -2.51 -15.59
C ALA A 49 -9.40 -3.74 -16.15
N GLY A 50 -9.35 -4.84 -15.40
CA GLY A 50 -8.75 -6.11 -15.84
C GLY A 50 -9.42 -6.73 -17.07
N GLN A 51 -10.68 -6.41 -17.34
CA GLN A 51 -11.37 -6.91 -18.54
C GLN A 51 -10.86 -6.27 -19.84
N PHE A 52 -10.30 -5.06 -19.76
CA PHE A 52 -9.70 -4.36 -20.90
C PHE A 52 -8.28 -4.85 -21.22
N LEU A 53 -7.66 -5.62 -20.31
CA LEU A 53 -6.36 -6.21 -20.56
C LEU A 53 -6.49 -7.47 -21.41
N SER A 54 -5.70 -7.54 -22.49
CA SER A 54 -5.63 -8.69 -23.38
C SER A 54 -5.04 -9.92 -22.65
N SER A 55 -5.49 -11.10 -23.04
CA SER A 55 -4.88 -12.35 -22.56
C SER A 55 -3.83 -12.90 -23.55
N GLU A 56 -3.63 -12.23 -24.68
CA GLU A 56 -2.73 -12.68 -25.74
C GLU A 56 -1.31 -12.15 -25.56
N LYS A 57 -1.17 -10.93 -25.01
CA LYS A 57 0.13 -10.36 -24.70
C LYS A 57 0.57 -10.77 -23.30
N ALA A 58 1.81 -11.24 -23.17
CA ALA A 58 2.35 -11.77 -21.92
C ALA A 58 2.27 -10.75 -20.78
N ASP A 59 2.63 -9.50 -21.05
CA ASP A 59 2.64 -8.42 -20.06
C ASP A 59 1.23 -8.06 -19.58
N GLU A 60 0.27 -7.99 -20.51
CA GLU A 60 -1.13 -7.72 -20.18
C GLU A 60 -1.78 -8.89 -19.42
N LYS A 61 -1.39 -10.12 -19.72
CA LYS A 61 -1.82 -11.31 -18.98
C LYS A 61 -1.30 -11.31 -17.53
N GLU A 62 -0.04 -10.94 -17.33
CA GLU A 62 0.52 -10.80 -15.97
C GLU A 62 -0.16 -9.66 -15.21
N ALA A 63 -0.34 -8.49 -15.84
CA ALA A 63 -1.08 -7.38 -15.25
C ALA A 63 -2.50 -7.78 -14.86
N LYS A 64 -3.21 -8.50 -15.73
CA LYS A 64 -4.55 -9.02 -15.46
C LYS A 64 -4.58 -9.97 -14.26
N LYS A 65 -3.59 -10.86 -14.14
CA LYS A 65 -3.45 -11.78 -13.01
C LYS A 65 -3.22 -11.00 -11.70
N LEU A 66 -2.34 -10.00 -11.72
CA LEU A 66 -2.09 -9.14 -10.56
C LEU A 66 -3.36 -8.40 -10.13
N VAL A 67 -4.00 -7.71 -11.06
CA VAL A 67 -5.22 -6.93 -10.78
C VAL A 67 -6.34 -7.81 -10.25
N SER A 68 -6.48 -9.05 -10.72
CA SER A 68 -7.52 -9.97 -10.26
C SER A 68 -7.37 -10.41 -8.79
N GLY A 69 -6.15 -10.33 -8.25
CA GLY A 69 -5.87 -10.63 -6.84
C GLY A 69 -6.12 -9.46 -5.89
N LEU A 70 -6.25 -8.25 -6.43
CA LEU A 70 -6.38 -7.03 -5.64
C LEU A 70 -7.82 -6.79 -5.20
N LYS A 71 -7.96 -6.26 -3.99
CA LYS A 71 -9.24 -5.81 -3.40
C LYS A 71 -9.39 -4.31 -3.45
N GLY A 72 -8.28 -3.58 -3.50
CA GLY A 72 -8.30 -2.13 -3.58
C GLY A 72 -6.91 -1.53 -3.75
N ILE A 73 -6.89 -0.34 -4.34
CA ILE A 73 -5.72 0.53 -4.44
C ILE A 73 -6.13 1.93 -4.01
N GLN A 74 -5.33 2.55 -3.16
CA GLN A 74 -5.47 3.94 -2.78
C GLN A 74 -4.13 4.65 -2.97
N VAL A 75 -4.16 5.80 -3.62
CA VAL A 75 -2.99 6.66 -3.81
C VAL A 75 -3.35 8.07 -3.36
N ARG A 76 -2.52 8.64 -2.53
CA ARG A 76 -2.56 10.05 -2.16
C ARG A 76 -1.17 10.62 -2.40
N SER A 77 -1.04 11.57 -3.32
CA SER A 77 0.19 12.29 -3.56
C SER A 77 -0.07 13.79 -3.52
N PHE A 78 0.86 14.52 -2.94
CA PHE A 78 0.80 15.97 -2.75
C PHE A 78 2.15 16.55 -3.16
N GLU A 79 2.15 17.44 -4.13
CA GLU A 79 3.31 18.26 -4.47
C GLU A 79 3.11 19.67 -3.92
N PHE A 80 4.16 20.24 -3.32
CA PHE A 80 4.12 21.55 -2.68
C PHE A 80 5.07 22.54 -3.36
N ALA A 81 4.67 23.80 -3.39
CA ALA A 81 5.50 24.86 -3.96
C ALA A 81 6.82 25.03 -3.19
N LYS A 82 6.79 24.82 -1.88
CA LYS A 82 7.92 25.01 -0.97
C LYS A 82 8.14 23.77 -0.11
N GLU A 83 9.37 23.63 0.36
CA GLU A 83 9.71 22.64 1.36
C GLU A 83 9.10 23.00 2.74
N GLY A 84 8.85 21.95 3.54
CA GLY A 84 8.34 22.13 4.91
C GLY A 84 6.84 22.42 5.00
N GLU A 85 6.09 22.29 3.89
CA GLU A 85 4.63 22.46 3.91
C GLU A 85 3.90 21.26 4.50
N TYR A 86 4.59 20.14 4.64
CA TYR A 86 4.16 18.97 5.39
C TYR A 86 5.27 18.48 6.33
N SER A 87 4.94 17.58 7.23
CA SER A 87 5.85 17.07 8.26
C SER A 87 5.61 15.61 8.59
N ASN A 88 6.49 15.03 9.38
CA ASN A 88 6.32 13.69 9.91
C ASN A 88 5.03 13.53 10.76
N ALA A 89 4.52 14.59 11.35
CA ALA A 89 3.28 14.56 12.12
C ALA A 89 2.05 14.26 11.24
N ASP A 90 2.08 14.66 9.96
CA ASP A 90 0.98 14.44 9.03
C ASP A 90 0.85 12.96 8.64
N VAL A 91 1.96 12.22 8.60
CA VAL A 91 1.99 10.78 8.29
C VAL A 91 1.97 9.88 9.53
N ALA A 92 2.18 10.44 10.73
CA ALA A 92 2.20 9.68 11.98
C ALA A 92 0.92 8.84 12.20
N PRO A 93 -0.30 9.31 11.91
CA PRO A 93 -1.51 8.50 12.05
C PRO A 93 -1.54 7.28 11.12
N ILE A 94 -0.91 7.36 9.94
CA ILE A 94 -0.76 6.22 9.02
C ILE A 94 0.22 5.21 9.60
N ARG A 95 1.40 5.67 10.04
CA ARG A 95 2.41 4.80 10.69
C ARG A 95 1.83 4.08 11.91
N THR A 96 1.03 4.78 12.72
CA THR A 96 0.36 4.17 13.87
C THR A 96 -0.54 3.01 13.45
N GLN A 97 -1.30 3.14 12.37
CA GLN A 97 -2.11 2.05 11.84
C GLN A 97 -1.24 0.88 11.35
N LEU A 98 -0.09 1.18 10.74
CA LEU A 98 0.84 0.18 10.21
C LEU A 98 1.68 -0.52 11.29
N LEU A 99 1.76 0.03 12.49
CA LEU A 99 2.40 -0.65 13.63
C LEU A 99 1.49 -1.69 14.30
N HIS A 100 0.21 -1.69 13.96
CA HIS A 100 -0.79 -2.64 14.44
C HIS A 100 -1.25 -3.56 13.33
N GLN A 101 -2.09 -4.57 13.65
CA GLN A 101 -2.84 -5.34 12.66
C GLN A 101 -2.03 -6.25 11.72
N GLY A 102 -0.87 -6.75 12.16
CA GLY A 102 -0.11 -7.73 11.37
C GLY A 102 0.73 -7.13 10.23
N TRP A 103 0.91 -5.82 10.21
CA TRP A 103 1.86 -5.15 9.32
C TRP A 103 3.29 -5.31 9.82
N ALA A 104 4.23 -5.42 8.90
CA ALA A 104 5.67 -5.41 9.17
C ALA A 104 6.35 -4.42 8.24
N GLN A 105 7.18 -3.55 8.79
CA GLN A 105 8.06 -2.70 7.99
C GLN A 105 9.19 -3.55 7.42
N ILE A 106 9.33 -3.56 6.10
CA ILE A 106 10.36 -4.33 5.40
C ILE A 106 11.45 -3.44 4.80
N VAL A 107 11.13 -2.17 4.55
CA VAL A 107 12.09 -1.16 4.10
C VAL A 107 11.94 0.09 4.94
N ALA A 108 13.07 0.64 5.37
CA ALA A 108 13.20 1.98 5.93
C ALA A 108 14.48 2.57 5.33
N ALA A 109 14.34 3.39 4.32
CA ALA A 109 15.42 4.10 3.68
C ALA A 109 15.33 5.60 3.98
N SER A 110 16.46 6.26 4.16
CA SER A 110 16.50 7.72 4.30
C SER A 110 17.81 8.30 3.78
N SER A 111 17.72 9.41 3.09
CA SER A 111 18.84 10.23 2.66
C SER A 111 18.83 11.55 3.44
N LYS A 112 19.83 11.77 4.29
CA LYS A 112 19.99 13.05 4.99
C LYS A 112 20.42 14.16 4.04
N LYS A 113 21.15 13.81 2.98
CA LYS A 113 21.63 14.75 1.97
C LYS A 113 20.46 15.33 1.18
N ASP A 114 19.58 14.44 0.70
CA ASP A 114 18.47 14.80 -0.16
C ASP A 114 17.19 15.07 0.65
N ARG A 115 17.21 14.75 1.95
CA ARG A 115 16.07 14.86 2.89
C ARG A 115 14.85 14.04 2.46
N GLU A 116 15.13 12.89 1.86
CA GLU A 116 14.16 11.93 1.38
C GLU A 116 14.06 10.75 2.34
N SER A 117 12.90 10.14 2.39
CA SER A 117 12.72 8.85 3.05
C SER A 117 11.64 8.02 2.36
N ALA A 118 11.85 6.71 2.38
CA ALA A 118 10.90 5.73 1.88
C ALA A 118 10.72 4.61 2.91
N GLU A 119 9.48 4.28 3.17
CA GLU A 119 9.11 3.20 4.08
C GLU A 119 8.15 2.27 3.34
N ILE A 120 8.40 0.96 3.43
CA ILE A 120 7.52 -0.06 2.85
C ILE A 120 7.07 -0.99 3.97
N TYR A 121 5.78 -1.15 4.08
CA TYR A 121 5.12 -2.05 5.01
C TYR A 121 4.37 -3.13 4.24
N VAL A 122 4.43 -4.35 4.74
CA VAL A 122 3.68 -5.48 4.18
C VAL A 122 2.83 -6.13 5.27
N ARG A 123 1.64 -6.56 4.88
CA ARG A 123 0.79 -7.43 5.70
C ARG A 123 0.78 -8.83 5.12
N ARG A 124 0.93 -9.82 6.00
CA ARG A 124 0.95 -11.23 5.60
C ARG A 124 -0.15 -12.00 6.31
N GLU A 125 -0.81 -12.87 5.55
CA GLU A 125 -1.78 -13.84 6.06
C GLU A 125 -1.50 -15.20 5.42
N GLY A 126 -1.33 -16.24 6.23
CA GLY A 126 -1.03 -17.59 5.73
C GLY A 126 0.20 -17.67 4.83
N GLY A 127 1.24 -16.87 5.11
CA GLY A 127 2.48 -16.82 4.34
C GLY A 127 2.41 -15.99 3.04
N ARG A 128 1.23 -15.49 2.67
CA ARG A 128 1.04 -14.65 1.47
C ARG A 128 0.99 -13.18 1.84
N VAL A 129 1.47 -12.31 0.95
CA VAL A 129 1.32 -10.86 1.09
C VAL A 129 -0.10 -10.52 0.67
N VAL A 130 -0.83 -9.87 1.59
CA VAL A 130 -2.22 -9.46 1.40
C VAL A 130 -2.41 -7.95 1.53
N GLY A 131 -1.33 -7.21 1.71
CA GLY A 131 -1.35 -5.75 1.73
C GLY A 131 0.05 -5.18 1.63
N ILE A 132 0.19 -4.06 0.93
CA ILE A 132 1.41 -3.26 0.86
C ILE A 132 1.04 -1.80 1.11
N THR A 133 1.88 -1.11 1.89
CA THR A 133 1.80 0.35 2.00
C THR A 133 3.19 0.93 1.80
N VAL A 134 3.27 1.92 0.94
CA VAL A 134 4.47 2.70 0.67
C VAL A 134 4.25 4.13 1.15
N LEU A 135 5.18 4.64 1.94
CA LEU A 135 5.27 6.04 2.31
C LEU A 135 6.55 6.60 1.67
N ALA A 136 6.42 7.50 0.73
CA ALA A 136 7.53 8.24 0.14
C ALA A 136 7.43 9.70 0.55
N MET A 137 8.50 10.23 1.11
CA MET A 137 8.57 11.59 1.65
C MET A 137 9.81 12.26 1.08
N GLU A 138 9.59 13.31 0.32
CA GLU A 138 10.60 14.19 -0.27
C GLU A 138 10.40 15.62 0.23
N PRO A 139 11.36 16.53 0.07
CA PRO A 139 11.25 17.88 0.60
C PRO A 139 9.99 18.65 0.19
N LYS A 140 9.46 18.33 -1.01
CA LYS A 140 8.28 18.98 -1.59
C LYS A 140 7.18 18.01 -2.00
N GLU A 141 7.37 16.70 -1.79
CA GLU A 141 6.39 15.71 -2.19
C GLU A 141 6.14 14.71 -1.06
N LEU A 142 4.87 14.41 -0.85
CA LEU A 142 4.41 13.34 0.02
C LEU A 142 3.53 12.39 -0.78
N THR A 143 3.96 11.15 -0.92
CA THR A 143 3.18 10.10 -1.59
C THR A 143 2.91 8.94 -0.64
N VAL A 144 1.65 8.53 -0.58
CA VAL A 144 1.19 7.34 0.14
C VAL A 144 0.45 6.44 -0.84
N VAL A 145 0.93 5.22 -0.99
CA VAL A 145 0.29 4.16 -1.78
C VAL A 145 -0.12 3.04 -0.85
N HIS A 146 -1.37 2.64 -0.92
CA HIS A 146 -1.88 1.48 -0.21
C HIS A 146 -2.55 0.52 -1.19
N ILE A 147 -2.14 -0.75 -1.15
CA ILE A 147 -2.65 -1.83 -1.97
C ILE A 147 -3.17 -2.93 -1.04
N ASP A 148 -4.43 -3.31 -1.17
CA ASP A 148 -5.05 -4.42 -0.46
C ASP A 148 -5.38 -5.55 -1.42
N GLY A 149 -5.16 -6.80 -1.01
CA GLY A 149 -5.42 -7.99 -1.79
C GLY A 149 -4.25 -8.96 -1.82
N SER A 150 -4.44 -10.07 -2.53
CA SER A 150 -3.38 -11.07 -2.74
C SER A 150 -2.35 -10.53 -3.74
N ILE A 151 -1.15 -10.24 -3.26
CA ILE A 151 -0.10 -9.59 -4.05
C ILE A 151 0.98 -10.61 -4.38
N ASP A 152 1.18 -10.83 -5.67
CA ASP A 152 2.30 -11.59 -6.20
C ASP A 152 3.50 -10.64 -6.35
N LEU A 153 4.41 -10.67 -5.37
CA LEU A 153 5.60 -9.80 -5.38
C LEU A 153 6.54 -10.10 -6.55
N GLU A 154 6.58 -11.35 -7.01
CA GLU A 154 7.41 -11.72 -8.16
C GLU A 154 6.84 -11.14 -9.45
N GLY A 155 5.52 -11.27 -9.65
CA GLY A 155 4.83 -10.64 -10.77
C GLY A 155 4.93 -9.11 -10.74
N LEU A 156 4.82 -8.49 -9.55
CA LEU A 156 4.96 -7.05 -9.41
C LEU A 156 6.37 -6.56 -9.77
N SER A 157 7.41 -7.31 -9.38
CA SER A 157 8.81 -6.99 -9.74
C SER A 157 9.04 -7.03 -11.25
N LYS A 158 8.40 -7.95 -11.97
CA LYS A 158 8.50 -8.06 -13.44
C LYS A 158 7.84 -6.92 -14.19
N LEU A 159 6.82 -6.28 -13.59
CA LEU A 159 6.15 -5.10 -14.15
C LEU A 159 6.84 -3.78 -13.78
N GLY A 160 7.83 -3.81 -12.88
CA GLY A 160 8.65 -2.66 -12.56
C GLY A 160 9.32 -2.10 -13.81
N GLY A 161 9.23 -0.78 -14.01
CA GLY A 161 9.78 -0.08 -15.17
C GLY A 161 8.87 0.01 -16.40
N GLN A 162 7.77 -0.77 -16.50
CA GLN A 162 6.92 -0.78 -17.71
C GLN A 162 5.77 0.25 -17.67
N PHE A 163 5.28 0.62 -16.50
CA PHE A 163 4.12 1.52 -16.36
C PHE A 163 4.47 2.83 -15.63
N GLY A 164 5.71 3.30 -15.74
CA GLY A 164 6.16 4.48 -14.98
C GLY A 164 6.30 4.24 -13.48
N VAL A 165 6.24 2.98 -13.04
CA VAL A 165 6.57 2.59 -11.68
C VAL A 165 8.10 2.60 -11.57
N PRO A 166 8.71 3.34 -10.62
CA PRO A 166 10.15 3.30 -10.42
C PRO A 166 10.62 1.87 -10.20
N GLU A 167 11.72 1.47 -10.86
CA GLU A 167 12.37 0.20 -10.55
C GLU A 167 12.82 0.23 -9.09
N ILE A 168 12.13 -0.50 -8.24
CA ILE A 168 12.59 -0.74 -6.88
C ILE A 168 13.69 -1.80 -6.99
N ASP A 169 14.93 -1.36 -7.09
CA ASP A 169 16.09 -2.26 -7.08
C ASP A 169 16.19 -2.91 -5.69
N MET A 170 15.51 -4.04 -5.53
CA MET A 170 15.52 -4.85 -4.30
C MET A 170 16.81 -5.66 -4.16
N LYS A 171 17.95 -5.15 -4.60
CA LYS A 171 19.25 -5.67 -4.21
C LYS A 171 19.52 -5.33 -2.75
N ILE A 172 18.84 -6.03 -1.86
CA ILE A 172 19.16 -6.08 -0.43
C ILE A 172 20.54 -6.74 -0.34
N LYS A 173 21.58 -5.93 -0.28
CA LYS A 173 22.91 -6.39 0.06
C LYS A 173 22.84 -6.88 1.50
N ALA A 174 22.81 -8.20 1.68
CA ALA A 174 22.86 -8.82 3.01
C ALA A 174 24.05 -8.24 3.79
N PRO A 175 23.88 -7.87 5.08
CA PRO A 175 24.99 -7.40 5.88
C PRO A 175 26.04 -8.49 5.96
N ALA A 176 27.28 -8.17 5.58
CA ALA A 176 28.43 -9.06 5.72
C ALA A 176 28.59 -9.41 7.20
N THR A 177 28.36 -10.68 7.53
CA THR A 177 28.67 -11.25 8.84
C THR A 177 30.19 -11.17 9.04
N LYS A 178 30.62 -10.44 10.05
CA LYS A 178 31.97 -10.43 10.54
C LYS A 178 32.04 -11.33 11.76
#